data_e63ea59cc290f71d1dbbfa8c1cc748e8
#
_entry.id   e63ea59cc290f71d1dbbfa8c1cc748e8
#
_cell.length_a   1.000
_cell.length_b   1.000
_cell.length_c   1.000
_cell.angle_alpha   90.00
_cell.angle_beta   90.00
_cell.angle_gamma   90.00
#
_symmetry.space_group_name_H-M   'P 1'
#
loop_
_entity.id
_entity.type
_entity.pdbx_description
1 polymer ?
#
loop_
_entity_poly.entity_id
_entity_poly.type
_entity_poly.pdbx_seq_one_letter_code
_entity_poly.pdbx_strand_id
1 'polypeptide(L)'
;MNNLICFFILLTTNVTFCQVAKDTSYTITSEYKKQLKKYPAIEIVKPKPNPLVIEQKNSVYHSIGTRALHLDSYIFKSNKKLPAIIMLHDGGWKSGDKSMFQPFAEAIASKGYQCFAIEYRLSDEAKYPAGIDDVLKAIEFIKNNAEKFNVDAKKIAILGRSSGGQMSSLIGTKFNADIKAIVNIDGVLAFHHPESAEGKYAALWLGGTYEEVPEIWNDASALSHVAENTPPILFINSQHDRFHAGRSDMIEKLNKYKIYSKVEQISDSPHTFWLFHPWFEQTIQYTINFLDEKLKS
;
A
#
# COMPACT_ATOMS: atom_id res chain seq x y z
N MET A 1 58.81 -25.40 39.08
CA MET A 1 57.46 -24.70 39.10
C MET A 1 57.22 -24.11 37.71
N ASN A 2 56.47 -24.83 36.87
CA ASN A 2 56.19 -24.38 35.50
C ASN A 2 54.84 -23.69 35.50
N ASN A 3 54.82 -22.36 35.21
CA ASN A 3 53.61 -21.61 35.02
C ASN A 3 53.13 -21.79 33.59
N LEU A 4 51.99 -22.47 33.42
CA LEU A 4 51.27 -22.63 32.16
C LEU A 4 50.38 -21.41 31.99
N ILE A 5 50.70 -20.52 31.06
CA ILE A 5 49.85 -19.38 30.70
C ILE A 5 48.90 -19.84 29.61
N CYS A 6 47.61 -20.01 29.94
CA CYS A 6 46.54 -20.25 28.96
C CYS A 6 46.14 -18.95 28.29
N PHE A 7 46.40 -18.82 26.99
CA PHE A 7 45.89 -17.76 26.15
C PHE A 7 44.44 -18.09 25.71
N PHE A 8 43.47 -17.35 26.21
CA PHE A 8 42.10 -17.39 25.70
C PHE A 8 42.02 -16.51 24.46
N ILE A 9 41.88 -17.12 23.27
CA ILE A 9 41.57 -16.39 22.03
C ILE A 9 40.06 -16.18 22.00
N LEU A 10 39.61 -14.93 22.23
CA LEU A 10 38.24 -14.53 21.97
C LEU A 10 38.03 -14.41 20.45
N LEU A 11 37.36 -15.40 19.84
CA LEU A 11 36.84 -15.27 18.47
C LEU A 11 35.65 -14.34 18.51
N THR A 12 35.82 -13.07 18.11
CA THR A 12 34.72 -12.17 17.82
C THR A 12 34.19 -12.49 16.41
N THR A 13 33.06 -13.18 16.35
CA THR A 13 32.33 -13.37 15.09
C THR A 13 31.68 -12.02 14.70
N ASN A 14 32.27 -11.31 13.75
CA ASN A 14 31.63 -10.18 13.10
C ASN A 14 30.48 -10.72 12.23
N VAL A 15 29.25 -10.66 12.72
CA VAL A 15 28.05 -10.88 11.90
C VAL A 15 27.86 -9.65 11.04
N THR A 16 28.37 -9.69 9.82
CA THR A 16 28.10 -8.66 8.81
C THR A 16 26.66 -8.84 8.35
N PHE A 17 25.75 -8.02 8.85
CA PHE A 17 24.40 -7.94 8.28
C PHE A 17 24.52 -7.33 6.89
N CYS A 18 24.35 -8.15 5.86
CA CYS A 18 24.21 -7.68 4.49
C CYS A 18 22.86 -6.96 4.38
N GLN A 19 22.92 -5.63 4.31
CA GLN A 19 21.71 -4.84 4.03
C GLN A 19 21.32 -5.11 2.58
N VAL A 20 20.14 -5.70 2.35
CA VAL A 20 19.64 -5.97 0.99
C VAL A 20 19.51 -4.63 0.26
N ALA A 21 20.17 -4.52 -0.88
CA ALA A 21 20.10 -3.30 -1.68
C ALA A 21 18.66 -3.10 -2.18
N LYS A 22 18.10 -1.91 -1.94
CA LYS A 22 16.75 -1.56 -2.39
C LYS A 22 16.68 -1.57 -3.91
N ASP A 23 15.71 -2.27 -4.48
CA ASP A 23 15.43 -2.22 -5.93
C ASP A 23 14.90 -0.83 -6.30
N THR A 24 15.67 -0.10 -7.12
CA THR A 24 15.35 1.24 -7.61
C THR A 24 14.89 1.25 -9.07
N SER A 25 14.55 0.09 -9.64
CA SER A 25 14.12 -0.03 -11.04
C SER A 25 12.78 0.65 -11.31
N TYR A 26 11.90 0.71 -10.31
CA TYR A 26 10.60 1.38 -10.39
C TYR A 26 10.64 2.73 -9.68
N THR A 27 10.54 3.81 -10.45
CA THR A 27 10.48 5.20 -9.98
C THR A 27 9.48 5.98 -10.84
N ILE A 28 9.03 7.15 -10.36
CA ILE A 28 8.19 8.06 -11.16
C ILE A 28 8.87 8.40 -12.49
N THR A 29 10.19 8.63 -12.48
CA THR A 29 10.96 8.96 -13.68
C THR A 29 11.07 7.79 -14.65
N SER A 30 11.29 6.56 -14.17
CA SER A 30 11.33 5.37 -15.04
C SER A 30 9.99 5.10 -15.68
N GLU A 31 8.88 5.23 -14.92
CA GLU A 31 7.54 5.08 -15.46
C GLU A 31 7.18 6.20 -16.45
N TYR A 32 7.54 7.45 -16.17
CA TYR A 32 7.34 8.55 -17.11
C TYR A 32 8.00 8.25 -18.46
N LYS A 33 9.29 7.88 -18.47
CA LYS A 33 10.01 7.53 -19.71
C LYS A 33 9.36 6.37 -20.47
N LYS A 34 8.85 5.38 -19.76
CA LYS A 34 8.16 4.23 -20.33
C LYS A 34 6.83 4.62 -20.97
N GLN A 35 6.04 5.47 -20.31
CA GLN A 35 4.72 5.84 -20.78
C GLN A 35 4.73 6.94 -21.83
N LEU A 36 5.74 7.80 -21.86
CA LEU A 36 5.85 8.95 -22.77
C LEU A 36 5.71 8.57 -24.25
N LYS A 37 6.17 7.37 -24.64
CA LYS A 37 6.06 6.88 -26.02
C LYS A 37 4.62 6.70 -26.48
N LYS A 38 3.76 6.22 -25.58
CA LYS A 38 2.32 5.98 -25.89
C LYS A 38 1.47 7.19 -25.60
N TYR A 39 1.85 7.97 -24.59
CA TYR A 39 1.12 9.12 -24.08
C TYR A 39 2.05 10.36 -24.07
N PRO A 40 2.33 10.97 -25.24
CA PRO A 40 3.35 12.02 -25.35
C PRO A 40 3.02 13.33 -24.62
N ALA A 41 1.75 13.55 -24.26
CA ALA A 41 1.27 14.73 -23.54
C ALA A 41 1.20 14.55 -22.01
N ILE A 42 1.67 13.44 -21.47
CA ILE A 42 1.66 13.24 -20.01
C ILE A 42 2.65 14.16 -19.31
N GLU A 43 2.26 14.56 -18.11
CA GLU A 43 3.14 15.31 -17.20
C GLU A 43 3.21 14.63 -15.85
N ILE A 44 4.39 14.63 -15.24
CA ILE A 44 4.58 14.12 -13.87
C ILE A 44 3.85 15.05 -12.90
N VAL A 45 3.00 14.46 -12.05
CA VAL A 45 2.34 15.21 -10.98
C VAL A 45 3.36 15.67 -9.95
N LYS A 46 3.38 16.96 -9.69
CA LYS A 46 4.24 17.58 -8.69
C LYS A 46 3.50 17.81 -7.38
N PRO A 47 4.20 17.72 -6.23
CA PRO A 47 3.63 18.13 -4.96
C PRO A 47 3.09 19.57 -5.01
N LYS A 48 1.92 19.79 -4.39
CA LYS A 48 1.33 21.13 -4.20
C LYS A 48 1.19 21.39 -2.71
N PRO A 49 2.23 21.90 -2.03
CA PRO A 49 2.21 22.12 -0.59
C PRO A 49 1.04 23.02 -0.17
N ASN A 50 0.34 22.58 0.87
CA ASN A 50 -0.74 23.35 1.49
C ASN A 50 -0.26 23.80 2.89
N PRO A 51 -0.29 25.11 3.25
CA PRO A 51 0.16 25.60 4.55
C PRO A 51 -0.64 25.05 5.74
N LEU A 52 -1.82 24.46 5.48
CA LEU A 52 -2.61 23.74 6.47
C LEU A 52 -2.22 22.27 6.63
N VAL A 53 -1.32 21.75 5.82
CA VAL A 53 -0.82 20.36 5.91
C VAL A 53 0.61 20.37 6.44
N ILE A 54 0.83 19.70 7.56
CA ILE A 54 2.16 19.48 8.12
C ILE A 54 2.68 18.16 7.61
N GLU A 55 3.78 18.19 6.88
CA GLU A 55 4.50 17.00 6.44
C GLU A 55 5.57 16.62 7.48
N GLN A 56 5.61 15.34 7.86
CA GLN A 56 6.70 14.77 8.66
C GLN A 56 7.15 13.47 7.99
N LYS A 57 8.40 13.44 7.54
CA LYS A 57 9.00 12.28 6.88
C LYS A 57 9.74 11.37 7.84
N ASN A 58 9.83 10.10 7.46
CA ASN A 58 10.68 9.09 8.09
C ASN A 58 10.45 8.89 9.60
N SER A 59 9.20 8.97 10.06
CA SER A 59 8.86 8.57 11.42
C SER A 59 8.98 7.06 11.54
N VAL A 60 9.81 6.56 12.47
CA VAL A 60 9.93 5.12 12.74
C VAL A 60 8.63 4.63 13.39
N TYR A 61 7.99 3.64 12.80
CA TYR A 61 6.79 3.02 13.38
C TYR A 61 7.05 1.60 13.91
N HIS A 62 8.07 0.93 13.40
CA HIS A 62 8.46 -0.42 13.84
C HIS A 62 9.93 -0.67 13.57
N SER A 63 10.54 -1.60 14.33
CA SER A 63 11.91 -2.05 14.13
C SER A 63 12.00 -3.57 14.22
N ILE A 64 12.74 -4.18 13.29
CA ILE A 64 12.99 -5.63 13.22
C ILE A 64 14.50 -5.81 13.27
N GLY A 65 15.03 -6.13 14.44
CA GLY A 65 16.47 -6.07 14.68
C GLY A 65 17.02 -4.67 14.43
N THR A 66 17.93 -4.52 13.49
CA THR A 66 18.52 -3.24 13.07
C THR A 66 17.74 -2.54 11.96
N ARG A 67 16.73 -3.19 11.35
CA ARG A 67 15.89 -2.64 10.27
C ARG A 67 14.76 -1.81 10.86
N ALA A 68 14.86 -0.49 10.74
CA ALA A 68 13.76 0.41 11.06
C ALA A 68 12.83 0.59 9.85
N LEU A 69 11.52 0.50 10.08
CA LEU A 69 10.46 0.77 9.11
C LEU A 69 9.85 2.13 9.39
N HIS A 70 9.65 2.93 8.33
CA HIS A 70 9.27 4.32 8.43
C HIS A 70 7.90 4.59 7.79
N LEU A 71 7.26 5.65 8.25
CA LEU A 71 6.13 6.25 7.57
C LEU A 71 6.36 7.75 7.35
N ASP A 72 5.71 8.29 6.32
CA ASP A 72 5.57 9.73 6.11
C ASP A 72 4.13 10.12 6.44
N SER A 73 3.96 11.18 7.23
CA SER A 73 2.65 11.68 7.62
C SER A 73 2.38 13.06 7.04
N TYR A 74 1.13 13.27 6.63
CA TYR A 74 0.60 14.53 6.06
C TYR A 74 -0.63 14.90 6.89
N ILE A 75 -0.43 15.78 7.86
CA ILE A 75 -1.38 16.08 8.91
C ILE A 75 -2.06 17.42 8.64
N PHE A 76 -3.37 17.38 8.35
CA PHE A 76 -4.16 18.59 8.19
C PHE A 76 -4.43 19.23 9.55
N LYS A 77 -4.14 20.53 9.67
CA LYS A 77 -4.40 21.32 10.89
C LYS A 77 -5.89 21.43 11.14
N SER A 78 -6.35 20.91 12.25
CA SER A 78 -7.76 20.93 12.64
C SER A 78 -7.90 20.90 14.17
N ASN A 79 -8.95 21.54 14.67
CA ASN A 79 -9.35 21.46 16.09
C ASN A 79 -10.17 20.21 16.42
N LYS A 80 -10.50 19.40 15.40
CA LYS A 80 -11.24 18.15 15.53
C LYS A 80 -10.37 17.00 15.05
N LYS A 81 -10.50 15.82 15.68
CA LYS A 81 -9.92 14.59 15.16
C LYS A 81 -10.48 14.28 13.78
N LEU A 82 -9.63 13.89 12.87
CA LEU A 82 -9.97 13.62 11.47
C LEU A 82 -9.77 12.16 11.12
N PRO A 83 -10.48 11.66 10.09
CA PRO A 83 -10.25 10.31 9.59
C PRO A 83 -8.82 10.11 9.08
N ALA A 84 -8.27 8.90 9.27
CA ALA A 84 -6.95 8.52 8.81
C ALA A 84 -7.01 7.69 7.52
N ILE A 85 -6.06 7.92 6.61
CA ILE A 85 -5.87 7.17 5.38
C ILE A 85 -4.48 6.53 5.39
N ILE A 86 -4.44 5.21 5.45
CA ILE A 86 -3.22 4.41 5.34
C ILE A 86 -2.94 4.19 3.86
N MET A 87 -1.77 4.56 3.37
CA MET A 87 -1.43 4.57 1.94
C MET A 87 -0.29 3.61 1.64
N LEU A 88 -0.53 2.63 0.74
CA LEU A 88 0.39 1.58 0.36
C LEU A 88 0.86 1.76 -1.08
N HIS A 89 2.18 1.92 -1.25
CA HIS A 89 2.77 2.21 -2.55
C HIS A 89 2.74 1.01 -3.51
N ASP A 90 2.86 1.31 -4.78
CA ASP A 90 2.99 0.44 -5.92
C ASP A 90 4.44 -0.06 -6.11
N GLY A 91 4.67 -0.97 -7.06
CA GLY A 91 6.00 -1.47 -7.41
C GLY A 91 6.13 -2.99 -7.39
N GLY A 92 5.01 -3.73 -7.55
CA GLY A 92 5.00 -5.19 -7.72
C GLY A 92 5.56 -5.94 -6.51
N TRP A 93 5.34 -5.45 -5.30
CA TRP A 93 5.86 -6.00 -4.03
C TRP A 93 7.39 -6.05 -3.94
N LYS A 94 8.11 -5.66 -4.99
CA LYS A 94 9.57 -5.78 -5.11
C LYS A 94 10.30 -4.45 -5.04
N SER A 95 9.68 -3.38 -5.49
CA SER A 95 10.25 -2.05 -5.64
C SER A 95 9.26 -0.95 -5.23
N GLY A 96 9.59 0.31 -5.50
CA GLY A 96 8.77 1.44 -5.10
C GLY A 96 9.13 2.00 -3.72
N ASP A 97 8.43 3.07 -3.36
CA ASP A 97 8.74 3.80 -2.13
C ASP A 97 7.55 4.65 -1.67
N LYS A 98 7.39 4.81 -0.36
CA LYS A 98 6.35 5.66 0.25
C LYS A 98 6.38 7.11 -0.24
N SER A 99 7.56 7.63 -0.62
CA SER A 99 7.70 9.01 -1.14
C SER A 99 6.96 9.24 -2.45
N MET A 100 6.68 8.18 -3.23
CA MET A 100 5.89 8.28 -4.46
C MET A 100 4.43 8.69 -4.19
N PHE A 101 3.98 8.63 -2.94
CA PHE A 101 2.66 9.09 -2.54
C PHE A 101 2.58 10.59 -2.27
N GLN A 102 3.69 11.33 -2.16
CA GLN A 102 3.68 12.71 -1.70
C GLN A 102 2.60 13.58 -2.38
N PRO A 103 2.51 13.70 -3.72
CA PRO A 103 1.48 14.53 -4.34
C PRO A 103 0.05 14.08 -4.01
N PHE A 104 -0.16 12.76 -3.95
CA PHE A 104 -1.46 12.16 -3.67
C PHE A 104 -1.87 12.38 -2.21
N ALA A 105 -0.95 12.17 -1.27
CA ALA A 105 -1.18 12.36 0.16
C ALA A 105 -1.47 13.83 0.50
N GLU A 106 -0.72 14.78 -0.10
CA GLU A 106 -0.98 16.22 0.05
C GLU A 106 -2.37 16.60 -0.47
N ALA A 107 -2.76 16.08 -1.64
CA ALA A 107 -4.07 16.35 -2.22
C ALA A 107 -5.22 15.85 -1.33
N ILE A 108 -5.12 14.61 -0.82
CA ILE A 108 -6.12 14.03 0.09
C ILE A 108 -6.10 14.74 1.46
N ALA A 109 -4.92 14.98 2.04
CA ALA A 109 -4.80 15.67 3.32
C ALA A 109 -5.40 17.08 3.27
N SER A 110 -5.21 17.81 2.16
CA SER A 110 -5.81 19.14 1.94
C SER A 110 -7.34 19.15 1.96
N LYS A 111 -7.98 17.98 1.92
CA LYS A 111 -9.44 17.80 2.04
C LYS A 111 -9.89 17.41 3.45
N GLY A 112 -9.01 17.54 4.44
CA GLY A 112 -9.34 17.26 5.84
C GLY A 112 -9.22 15.80 6.23
N TYR A 113 -8.15 15.14 5.81
CA TYR A 113 -7.76 13.79 6.20
C TYR A 113 -6.36 13.79 6.80
N GLN A 114 -6.07 12.82 7.65
CA GLN A 114 -4.73 12.53 8.14
C GLN A 114 -4.16 11.38 7.30
N CYS A 115 -3.14 11.66 6.47
CA CYS A 115 -2.61 10.69 5.51
C CYS A 115 -1.26 10.14 5.96
N PHE A 116 -1.06 8.83 5.79
CA PHE A 116 0.14 8.11 6.21
C PHE A 116 0.62 7.21 5.07
N ALA A 117 1.73 7.57 4.45
CA ALA A 117 2.38 6.74 3.44
C ALA A 117 3.37 5.78 4.13
N ILE A 118 3.14 4.48 3.95
CA ILE A 118 3.80 3.43 4.73
C ILE A 118 4.93 2.80 3.91
N GLU A 119 6.12 2.68 4.51
CA GLU A 119 7.18 1.78 4.08
C GLU A 119 6.89 0.38 4.63
N TYR A 120 7.11 -0.66 3.84
CA TYR A 120 6.97 -2.05 4.25
C TYR A 120 8.07 -2.89 3.58
N ARG A 121 8.39 -4.06 4.13
CA ARG A 121 9.41 -4.96 3.56
C ARG A 121 8.97 -5.48 2.21
N LEU A 122 9.88 -5.39 1.25
CA LEU A 122 9.70 -5.84 -0.12
C LEU A 122 10.15 -7.29 -0.29
N SER A 123 9.84 -7.90 -1.43
CA SER A 123 10.07 -9.32 -1.72
C SER A 123 11.54 -9.77 -1.55
N ASP A 124 12.50 -8.87 -1.76
CA ASP A 124 13.92 -9.17 -1.61
C ASP A 124 14.36 -9.11 -0.14
N GLU A 125 13.61 -8.40 0.74
CA GLU A 125 13.84 -8.37 2.19
C GLU A 125 13.14 -9.55 2.89
N ALA A 126 11.87 -9.79 2.56
CA ALA A 126 11.09 -10.89 3.14
C ALA A 126 9.88 -11.25 2.27
N LYS A 127 9.49 -12.52 2.31
CA LYS A 127 8.31 -13.02 1.59
C LYS A 127 7.01 -12.72 2.34
N TYR A 128 5.88 -12.89 1.65
CA TYR A 128 4.57 -12.91 2.31
C TYR A 128 4.58 -13.85 3.53
N PRO A 129 3.96 -13.46 4.66
CA PRO A 129 3.14 -12.26 4.86
C PRO A 129 3.88 -11.03 5.42
N ALA A 130 5.22 -11.01 5.44
CA ALA A 130 6.02 -10.02 6.15
C ALA A 130 5.62 -8.55 5.88
N GLY A 131 5.41 -8.17 4.62
CA GLY A 131 4.96 -6.82 4.27
C GLY A 131 3.54 -6.50 4.78
N ILE A 132 2.66 -7.50 4.88
CA ILE A 132 1.33 -7.34 5.49
C ILE A 132 1.46 -7.08 6.99
N ASP A 133 2.29 -7.87 7.68
CA ASP A 133 2.54 -7.71 9.12
C ASP A 133 3.09 -6.31 9.44
N ASP A 134 3.99 -5.80 8.58
CA ASP A 134 4.55 -4.46 8.71
C ASP A 134 3.44 -3.39 8.64
N VAL A 135 2.52 -3.51 7.69
CA VAL A 135 1.39 -2.57 7.55
C VAL A 135 0.44 -2.66 8.75
N LEU A 136 0.17 -3.86 9.26
CA LEU A 136 -0.63 -4.03 10.46
C LEU A 136 0.03 -3.34 11.67
N LYS A 137 1.37 -3.41 11.80
CA LYS A 137 2.13 -2.66 12.81
C LYS A 137 2.06 -1.15 12.62
N ALA A 138 2.05 -0.67 11.37
CA ALA A 138 1.87 0.76 11.09
C ALA A 138 0.46 1.24 11.50
N ILE A 139 -0.59 0.46 11.23
CA ILE A 139 -1.95 0.76 11.66
C ILE A 139 -2.03 0.81 13.19
N GLU A 140 -1.46 -0.18 13.89
CA GLU A 140 -1.38 -0.19 15.35
C GLU A 140 -0.65 1.05 15.91
N PHE A 141 0.51 1.39 15.32
CA PHE A 141 1.27 2.58 15.69
C PHE A 141 0.47 3.87 15.53
N ILE A 142 -0.23 4.04 14.40
CA ILE A 142 -1.05 5.23 14.14
C ILE A 142 -2.21 5.32 15.16
N LYS A 143 -2.88 4.20 15.46
CA LYS A 143 -3.96 4.13 16.46
C LYS A 143 -3.45 4.48 17.86
N ASN A 144 -2.29 3.95 18.26
CA ASN A 144 -1.68 4.22 19.56
C ASN A 144 -1.18 5.66 19.69
N ASN A 145 -0.92 6.35 18.56
CA ASN A 145 -0.52 7.75 18.51
C ASN A 145 -1.63 8.68 17.97
N ALA A 146 -2.90 8.27 18.07
CA ALA A 146 -4.04 9.00 17.49
C ALA A 146 -4.16 10.45 18.00
N GLU A 147 -3.84 10.70 19.28
CA GLU A 147 -3.80 12.05 19.85
C GLU A 147 -2.72 12.92 19.18
N LYS A 148 -1.50 12.40 19.06
CA LYS A 148 -0.38 13.09 18.42
C LYS A 148 -0.67 13.46 16.97
N PHE A 149 -1.32 12.58 16.24
CA PHE A 149 -1.64 12.76 14.82
C PHE A 149 -3.00 13.41 14.58
N ASN A 150 -3.73 13.77 15.64
CA ASN A 150 -5.09 14.30 15.56
C ASN A 150 -6.05 13.41 14.72
N VAL A 151 -5.96 12.09 14.93
CA VAL A 151 -6.70 11.05 14.23
C VAL A 151 -7.93 10.61 15.01
N ASP A 152 -9.07 10.45 14.33
CA ASP A 152 -10.18 9.65 14.83
C ASP A 152 -9.89 8.15 14.55
N ALA A 153 -9.43 7.43 15.58
CA ALA A 153 -9.05 6.02 15.48
C ALA A 153 -10.22 5.08 15.09
N LYS A 154 -11.46 5.57 15.12
CA LYS A 154 -12.64 4.83 14.65
C LYS A 154 -12.93 5.04 13.16
N LYS A 155 -12.23 5.95 12.51
CA LYS A 155 -12.43 6.34 11.10
C LYS A 155 -11.13 6.18 10.31
N ILE A 156 -10.72 4.94 10.09
CA ILE A 156 -9.51 4.59 9.34
C ILE A 156 -9.90 3.94 8.02
N ALA A 157 -9.38 4.45 6.92
CA ALA A 157 -9.43 3.78 5.62
C ALA A 157 -8.03 3.34 5.18
N ILE A 158 -7.99 2.32 4.32
CA ILE A 158 -6.77 1.87 3.67
C ILE A 158 -6.88 2.07 2.17
N LEU A 159 -5.83 2.62 1.57
CA LEU A 159 -5.73 2.93 0.16
C LEU A 159 -4.42 2.38 -0.39
N GLY A 160 -4.48 1.74 -1.53
CA GLY A 160 -3.26 1.29 -2.18
C GLY A 160 -3.34 1.34 -3.70
N ARG A 161 -2.18 1.38 -4.32
CA ARG A 161 -2.01 1.43 -5.78
C ARG A 161 -1.27 0.18 -6.24
N SER A 162 -1.73 -0.48 -7.34
CA SER A 162 -1.10 -1.69 -7.88
C SER A 162 -0.90 -2.77 -6.79
N SER A 163 0.32 -3.20 -6.53
CA SER A 163 0.64 -4.12 -5.42
C SER A 163 0.14 -3.63 -4.06
N GLY A 164 0.24 -2.32 -3.78
CA GLY A 164 -0.37 -1.72 -2.59
C GLY A 164 -1.90 -1.81 -2.60
N GLY A 165 -2.55 -1.76 -3.77
CA GLY A 165 -4.00 -1.96 -3.95
C GLY A 165 -4.42 -3.38 -3.59
N GLN A 166 -3.64 -4.36 -4.04
CA GLN A 166 -3.82 -5.75 -3.63
C GLN A 166 -3.67 -5.92 -2.11
N MET A 167 -2.57 -5.38 -1.52
CA MET A 167 -2.33 -5.46 -0.08
C MET A 167 -3.41 -4.76 0.74
N SER A 168 -3.89 -3.59 0.31
CA SER A 168 -4.97 -2.86 0.99
C SER A 168 -6.28 -3.64 0.98
N SER A 169 -6.61 -4.29 -0.14
CA SER A 169 -7.78 -5.15 -0.26
C SER A 169 -7.68 -6.38 0.65
N LEU A 170 -6.50 -7.04 0.67
CA LEU A 170 -6.26 -8.19 1.53
C LEU A 170 -6.34 -7.82 3.02
N ILE A 171 -5.74 -6.70 3.42
CA ILE A 171 -5.79 -6.26 4.83
C ILE A 171 -7.21 -5.97 5.26
N GLY A 172 -7.99 -5.26 4.44
CA GLY A 172 -9.37 -4.94 4.77
C GLY A 172 -10.31 -6.13 4.79
N THR A 173 -10.08 -7.16 3.95
CA THR A 173 -10.94 -8.36 3.90
C THR A 173 -10.54 -9.41 4.93
N LYS A 174 -9.26 -9.76 5.00
CA LYS A 174 -8.76 -10.85 5.83
C LYS A 174 -8.61 -10.47 7.30
N PHE A 175 -8.04 -9.29 7.58
CA PHE A 175 -7.69 -8.89 8.93
C PHE A 175 -8.70 -7.91 9.53
N ASN A 176 -9.48 -7.24 8.72
CA ASN A 176 -10.44 -6.20 9.06
C ASN A 176 -9.82 -5.01 9.85
N ALA A 177 -8.83 -5.19 10.70
CA ALA A 177 -8.00 -4.23 11.44
C ALA A 177 -8.71 -2.89 11.84
N ASP A 178 -10.05 -2.92 12.05
CA ASP A 178 -10.95 -1.77 12.22
C ASP A 178 -10.98 -0.79 11.03
N ILE A 179 -10.65 -1.29 9.84
CA ILE A 179 -10.74 -0.52 8.59
C ILE A 179 -12.22 -0.25 8.26
N LYS A 180 -12.56 0.99 7.92
CA LYS A 180 -13.92 1.43 7.60
C LYS A 180 -14.19 1.58 6.11
N ALA A 181 -13.13 1.68 5.30
CA ALA A 181 -13.24 1.77 3.85
C ALA A 181 -11.94 1.32 3.18
N ILE A 182 -12.06 0.72 2.01
CA ILE A 182 -10.92 0.27 1.19
C ILE A 182 -10.95 1.03 -0.14
N VAL A 183 -9.82 1.56 -0.57
CA VAL A 183 -9.62 2.10 -1.92
C VAL A 183 -8.56 1.28 -2.62
N ASN A 184 -8.98 0.55 -3.65
CA ASN A 184 -8.09 -0.24 -4.50
C ASN A 184 -7.91 0.48 -5.84
N ILE A 185 -6.69 0.90 -6.13
CA ILE A 185 -6.35 1.53 -7.41
C ILE A 185 -5.53 0.52 -8.22
N ASP A 186 -6.17 -0.12 -9.20
CA ASP A 186 -5.56 -1.11 -10.11
C ASP A 186 -4.75 -2.21 -9.40
N GLY A 187 -5.26 -2.76 -8.30
CA GLY A 187 -4.65 -3.88 -7.58
C GLY A 187 -5.44 -5.16 -7.77
N VAL A 188 -4.76 -6.27 -8.08
CA VAL A 188 -5.39 -7.59 -8.26
C VAL A 188 -6.10 -8.08 -6.99
N LEU A 189 -7.23 -8.74 -7.13
CA LEU A 189 -8.02 -9.28 -6.02
C LEU A 189 -7.80 -10.80 -5.85
N ALA A 190 -7.35 -11.46 -6.92
CA ALA A 190 -7.00 -12.87 -6.92
C ALA A 190 -5.74 -13.09 -7.79
N PHE A 191 -4.73 -13.74 -7.20
CA PHE A 191 -3.49 -14.02 -7.93
C PHE A 191 -3.63 -15.16 -8.93
N HIS A 192 -4.30 -16.24 -8.55
CA HIS A 192 -4.64 -17.35 -9.43
C HIS A 192 -6.04 -17.14 -10.00
N HIS A 193 -6.13 -16.45 -11.12
CA HIS A 193 -7.38 -16.08 -11.79
C HIS A 193 -7.15 -16.00 -13.31
N PRO A 194 -8.13 -16.34 -14.16
CA PRO A 194 -7.98 -16.27 -15.63
C PRO A 194 -7.53 -14.92 -16.17
N GLU A 195 -7.93 -13.83 -15.52
CA GLU A 195 -7.53 -12.47 -15.88
C GLU A 195 -6.13 -12.08 -15.36
N SER A 196 -5.59 -12.80 -14.37
CA SER A 196 -4.32 -12.45 -13.72
C SER A 196 -3.12 -12.76 -14.61
N ALA A 197 -2.15 -11.83 -14.64
CA ALA A 197 -0.88 -12.01 -15.33
C ALA A 197 0.33 -11.75 -14.42
N GLU A 198 0.13 -11.79 -13.08
CA GLU A 198 1.15 -11.41 -12.10
C GLU A 198 2.15 -12.53 -11.75
N GLY A 199 2.03 -13.71 -12.40
CA GLY A 199 2.70 -14.97 -12.03
C GLY A 199 4.14 -14.86 -11.54
N LYS A 200 5.05 -14.20 -12.29
CA LYS A 200 6.46 -14.06 -11.89
C LYS A 200 6.67 -13.17 -10.65
N TYR A 201 6.00 -12.03 -10.59
CA TYR A 201 6.12 -11.10 -9.47
C TYR A 201 5.40 -11.63 -8.23
N ALA A 202 4.23 -12.25 -8.42
CA ALA A 202 3.51 -12.93 -7.36
C ALA A 202 4.36 -14.08 -6.79
N ALA A 203 4.92 -14.96 -7.61
CA ALA A 203 5.76 -16.07 -7.17
C ALA A 203 6.98 -15.57 -6.35
N LEU A 204 7.61 -14.47 -6.78
CA LEU A 204 8.72 -13.88 -6.03
C LEU A 204 8.28 -13.42 -4.63
N TRP A 205 7.13 -12.74 -4.52
CA TRP A 205 6.60 -12.23 -3.25
C TRP A 205 6.05 -13.34 -2.37
N LEU A 206 5.35 -14.32 -2.96
CA LEU A 206 4.70 -15.42 -2.25
C LEU A 206 5.65 -16.56 -1.88
N GLY A 207 6.87 -16.57 -2.47
CA GLY A 207 7.91 -17.56 -2.15
C GLY A 207 7.88 -18.83 -3.00
N GLY A 208 7.06 -18.89 -4.05
CA GLY A 208 6.95 -20.01 -4.99
C GLY A 208 5.87 -19.78 -6.03
N THR A 209 5.85 -20.61 -7.09
CA THR A 209 4.77 -20.61 -8.08
C THR A 209 3.45 -21.12 -7.49
N TYR A 210 2.35 -20.97 -8.22
CA TYR A 210 1.07 -21.50 -7.76
C TYR A 210 1.10 -23.01 -7.56
N GLU A 211 1.80 -23.74 -8.41
CA GLU A 211 1.95 -25.19 -8.34
C GLU A 211 2.73 -25.63 -7.10
N GLU A 212 3.70 -24.79 -6.65
CA GLU A 212 4.53 -25.08 -5.49
C GLU A 212 3.86 -24.71 -4.17
N VAL A 213 3.14 -23.59 -4.13
CA VAL A 213 2.56 -23.02 -2.88
C VAL A 213 1.12 -22.50 -3.09
N PRO A 214 0.18 -23.34 -3.60
CA PRO A 214 -1.18 -22.88 -3.96
C PRO A 214 -1.94 -22.27 -2.78
N GLU A 215 -1.72 -22.77 -1.58
CA GLU A 215 -2.39 -22.27 -0.36
C GLU A 215 -1.96 -20.84 -0.05
N ILE A 216 -0.68 -20.50 -0.25
CA ILE A 216 -0.17 -19.13 -0.03
C ILE A 216 -0.76 -18.18 -1.07
N TRP A 217 -0.89 -18.60 -2.33
CA TRP A 217 -1.53 -17.79 -3.38
C TRP A 217 -2.99 -17.49 -3.05
N ASN A 218 -3.72 -18.49 -2.60
CA ASN A 218 -5.12 -18.34 -2.18
C ASN A 218 -5.23 -17.47 -0.92
N ASP A 219 -4.34 -17.65 0.05
CA ASP A 219 -4.31 -16.91 1.30
C ASP A 219 -3.96 -15.43 1.09
N ALA A 220 -3.11 -15.12 0.12
CA ALA A 220 -2.77 -13.75 -0.26
C ALA A 220 -3.82 -13.05 -1.15
N SER A 221 -4.84 -13.78 -1.64
CA SER A 221 -5.88 -13.25 -2.53
C SER A 221 -7.05 -12.68 -1.72
N ALA A 222 -7.30 -11.36 -1.83
CA ALA A 222 -8.37 -10.68 -1.11
C ALA A 222 -9.76 -11.29 -1.39
N LEU A 223 -10.01 -11.77 -2.62
CA LEU A 223 -11.23 -12.45 -3.03
C LEU A 223 -11.56 -13.67 -2.15
N SER A 224 -10.54 -14.37 -1.63
CA SER A 224 -10.72 -15.55 -0.79
C SER A 224 -11.31 -15.23 0.59
N HIS A 225 -11.20 -13.99 1.03
CA HIS A 225 -11.53 -13.56 2.40
C HIS A 225 -12.76 -12.65 2.49
N VAL A 226 -13.50 -12.45 1.39
CA VAL A 226 -14.73 -11.65 1.43
C VAL A 226 -15.76 -12.31 2.34
N ALA A 227 -16.19 -11.57 3.36
CA ALA A 227 -17.13 -12.00 4.40
C ALA A 227 -18.09 -10.87 4.76
N GLU A 228 -19.08 -11.14 5.60
CA GLU A 228 -20.12 -10.20 6.01
C GLU A 228 -19.58 -8.89 6.62
N ASN A 229 -18.42 -8.95 7.28
CA ASN A 229 -17.76 -7.82 7.92
C ASN A 229 -16.74 -7.11 7.02
N THR A 230 -16.66 -7.43 5.74
CA THR A 230 -15.78 -6.74 4.78
C THR A 230 -16.20 -5.28 4.64
N PRO A 231 -15.27 -4.32 4.75
CA PRO A 231 -15.59 -2.90 4.59
C PRO A 231 -16.06 -2.55 3.17
N PRO A 232 -16.78 -1.43 2.98
CA PRO A 232 -17.05 -0.86 1.66
C PRO A 232 -15.78 -0.66 0.84
N ILE A 233 -15.86 -0.91 -0.49
CA ILE A 233 -14.69 -0.85 -1.38
C ILE A 233 -14.98 0.07 -2.57
N LEU A 234 -14.01 0.95 -2.87
CA LEU A 234 -13.88 1.66 -4.14
C LEU A 234 -12.79 1.00 -4.98
N PHE A 235 -13.12 0.62 -6.20
CA PHE A 235 -12.18 0.21 -7.23
C PHE A 235 -11.99 1.35 -8.23
N ILE A 236 -10.77 1.84 -8.41
CA ILE A 236 -10.41 2.80 -9.46
C ILE A 236 -9.49 2.07 -10.43
N ASN A 237 -9.97 1.85 -11.65
CA ASN A 237 -9.28 0.95 -12.56
C ASN A 237 -8.91 1.63 -13.87
N SER A 238 -7.73 1.26 -14.41
CA SER A 238 -7.40 1.47 -15.81
C SER A 238 -8.25 0.56 -16.70
N GLN A 239 -8.05 0.65 -18.01
CA GLN A 239 -8.67 -0.23 -18.99
C GLN A 239 -8.02 -1.63 -19.08
N HIS A 240 -7.02 -1.93 -18.24
CA HIS A 240 -6.23 -3.16 -18.34
C HIS A 240 -6.70 -4.20 -17.31
N ASP A 241 -7.56 -5.14 -17.73
CA ASP A 241 -8.23 -6.12 -16.86
C ASP A 241 -7.27 -6.89 -15.96
N ARG A 242 -6.07 -7.22 -16.44
CA ARG A 242 -5.08 -7.96 -15.67
C ARG A 242 -4.70 -7.32 -14.32
N PHE A 243 -4.85 -6.01 -14.18
CA PHE A 243 -4.52 -5.29 -12.94
C PHE A 243 -5.64 -5.26 -11.91
N HIS A 244 -6.83 -5.75 -12.29
CA HIS A 244 -7.95 -5.88 -11.36
C HIS A 244 -8.60 -7.28 -11.45
N ALA A 245 -7.79 -8.29 -11.75
CA ALA A 245 -8.21 -9.69 -11.84
C ALA A 245 -8.98 -10.13 -10.58
N GLY A 246 -10.14 -10.77 -10.79
CA GLY A 246 -11.05 -11.21 -9.73
C GLY A 246 -11.96 -10.11 -9.17
N ARG A 247 -11.97 -8.88 -9.74
CA ARG A 247 -12.84 -7.79 -9.28
C ARG A 247 -14.31 -8.13 -9.45
N SER A 248 -14.70 -8.68 -10.58
CA SER A 248 -16.11 -9.03 -10.85
C SER A 248 -16.62 -10.08 -9.87
N ASP A 249 -15.83 -11.12 -9.61
CA ASP A 249 -16.13 -12.17 -8.64
C ASP A 249 -16.21 -11.62 -7.21
N MET A 250 -15.31 -10.67 -6.89
CA MET A 250 -15.34 -10.01 -5.59
C MET A 250 -16.62 -9.18 -5.41
N ILE A 251 -17.05 -8.42 -6.41
CA ILE A 251 -18.28 -7.63 -6.39
C ILE A 251 -19.49 -8.55 -6.23
N GLU A 252 -19.52 -9.70 -6.91
CA GLU A 252 -20.60 -10.69 -6.73
C GLU A 252 -20.69 -11.16 -5.27
N LYS A 253 -19.54 -11.48 -4.63
CA LYS A 253 -19.52 -11.85 -3.22
C LYS A 253 -19.94 -10.71 -2.31
N LEU A 254 -19.47 -9.46 -2.55
CA LEU A 254 -19.87 -8.28 -1.77
C LEU A 254 -21.38 -8.04 -1.85
N ASN A 255 -21.97 -8.21 -3.03
CA ASN A 255 -23.42 -8.06 -3.22
C ASN A 255 -24.23 -9.10 -2.42
N LYS A 256 -23.74 -10.34 -2.28
CA LYS A 256 -24.40 -11.37 -1.44
C LYS A 256 -24.49 -10.93 0.03
N TYR A 257 -23.48 -10.19 0.50
CA TYR A 257 -23.46 -9.60 1.85
C TYR A 257 -24.04 -8.20 1.94
N LYS A 258 -24.56 -7.64 0.83
CA LYS A 258 -25.08 -6.26 0.75
C LYS A 258 -24.02 -5.21 1.11
N ILE A 259 -22.76 -5.49 0.84
CA ILE A 259 -21.65 -4.57 1.08
C ILE A 259 -21.50 -3.65 -0.11
N TYR A 260 -21.40 -2.35 0.16
CA TYR A 260 -21.23 -1.33 -0.87
C TYR A 260 -19.90 -1.52 -1.61
N SER A 261 -19.98 -1.54 -2.92
CA SER A 261 -18.81 -1.44 -3.78
C SER A 261 -19.09 -0.49 -4.95
N LYS A 262 -18.08 0.22 -5.41
CA LYS A 262 -18.14 1.10 -6.56
C LYS A 262 -16.95 0.90 -7.47
N VAL A 263 -17.18 0.93 -8.76
CA VAL A 263 -16.12 0.90 -9.79
C VAL A 263 -16.10 2.24 -10.49
N GLU A 264 -14.94 2.85 -10.52
CA GLU A 264 -14.63 4.04 -11.33
C GLU A 264 -13.53 3.67 -12.34
N GLN A 265 -13.72 4.02 -13.60
CA GLN A 265 -12.78 3.69 -14.66
C GLN A 265 -12.08 4.94 -15.18
N ILE A 266 -10.77 4.87 -15.29
CA ILE A 266 -9.92 5.88 -15.91
C ILE A 266 -9.60 5.39 -17.33
N SER A 267 -10.38 5.84 -18.30
CA SER A 267 -10.24 5.45 -19.71
C SER A 267 -8.97 6.02 -20.33
N ASP A 268 -8.48 5.36 -21.39
CA ASP A 268 -7.29 5.75 -22.15
C ASP A 268 -6.09 6.15 -21.26
N SER A 269 -5.79 5.30 -20.29
CA SER A 269 -4.74 5.53 -19.31
C SER A 269 -3.72 4.41 -19.27
N PRO A 270 -2.47 4.69 -18.86
CA PRO A 270 -1.53 3.64 -18.45
C PRO A 270 -1.96 3.03 -17.11
N HIS A 271 -1.41 1.86 -16.74
CA HIS A 271 -1.59 1.31 -15.39
C HIS A 271 -1.23 2.33 -14.30
N THR A 272 -0.17 3.11 -14.50
CA THR A 272 0.36 4.06 -13.51
C THR A 272 -0.27 5.47 -13.60
N PHE A 273 -1.54 5.57 -14.01
CA PHE A 273 -2.26 6.83 -14.26
C PHE A 273 -2.25 7.80 -13.06
N TRP A 274 -2.16 7.31 -11.85
CA TRP A 274 -2.10 8.11 -10.61
C TRP A 274 -0.82 8.93 -10.44
N LEU A 275 0.18 8.72 -11.29
CA LEU A 275 1.45 9.47 -11.28
C LEU A 275 1.43 10.67 -12.23
N PHE A 276 0.42 10.76 -13.12
CA PHE A 276 0.45 11.64 -14.28
C PHE A 276 -0.84 12.43 -14.48
N HIS A 277 -0.70 13.67 -14.97
CA HIS A 277 -1.78 14.38 -15.63
C HIS A 277 -2.03 13.77 -17.02
N PRO A 278 -3.32 13.74 -17.49
CA PRO A 278 -4.49 14.41 -16.92
C PRO A 278 -5.29 13.55 -15.92
N TRP A 279 -4.92 12.32 -15.61
CA TRP A 279 -5.75 11.34 -14.87
C TRP A 279 -5.71 11.53 -13.35
N PHE A 280 -4.67 12.19 -12.83
CA PHE A 280 -4.47 12.34 -11.40
C PHE A 280 -5.65 13.02 -10.69
N GLU A 281 -6.14 14.15 -11.22
CA GLU A 281 -7.23 14.92 -10.61
C GLU A 281 -8.51 14.10 -10.52
N GLN A 282 -8.85 13.35 -11.56
CA GLN A 282 -10.00 12.48 -11.57
C GLN A 282 -9.87 11.36 -10.54
N THR A 283 -8.69 10.77 -10.42
CA THR A 283 -8.39 9.74 -9.40
C THR A 283 -8.56 10.29 -7.98
N ILE A 284 -8.04 11.49 -7.72
CA ILE A 284 -8.23 12.19 -6.44
C ILE A 284 -9.71 12.44 -6.17
N GLN A 285 -10.46 12.94 -7.16
CA GLN A 285 -11.87 13.27 -7.00
C GLN A 285 -12.71 12.02 -6.67
N TYR A 286 -12.50 10.91 -7.37
CA TYR A 286 -13.18 9.65 -7.07
C TYR A 286 -12.85 9.15 -5.66
N THR A 287 -11.59 9.22 -5.27
CA THR A 287 -11.14 8.85 -3.94
C THR A 287 -11.81 9.71 -2.86
N ILE A 288 -11.82 11.03 -3.02
CA ILE A 288 -12.42 11.96 -2.04
C ILE A 288 -13.92 11.72 -1.90
N ASN A 289 -14.64 11.61 -3.01
CA ASN A 289 -16.10 11.42 -2.99
C ASN A 289 -16.46 10.16 -2.19
N PHE A 290 -15.74 9.06 -2.39
CA PHE A 290 -15.97 7.83 -1.68
C PHE A 290 -15.61 7.94 -0.19
N LEU A 291 -14.45 8.53 0.12
CA LEU A 291 -14.01 8.69 1.51
C LEU A 291 -14.93 9.63 2.30
N ASP A 292 -15.41 10.73 1.68
CA ASP A 292 -16.35 11.65 2.33
C ASP A 292 -17.68 10.93 2.64
N GLU A 293 -18.19 10.12 1.71
CA GLU A 293 -19.41 9.32 1.91
C GLU A 293 -19.25 8.29 3.05
N LYS A 294 -18.07 7.65 3.18
CA LYS A 294 -17.90 6.53 4.12
C LYS A 294 -17.33 6.93 5.47
N LEU A 295 -16.63 8.07 5.57
CA LEU A 295 -15.94 8.47 6.80
C LEU A 295 -16.43 9.79 7.40
N LYS A 296 -17.10 10.65 6.64
CA LYS A 296 -17.55 11.97 7.12
C LYS A 296 -19.07 12.10 7.23
N SER A 297 -19.81 11.14 6.66
CA SER A 297 -21.27 11.04 6.81
C SER A 297 -21.68 10.62 8.22
#